data_2c4ff673564a66620785e7c4f78968ec
#
_entry.id   2c4ff673564a66620785e7c4f78968ec
#
_cell.length_a   1.000
_cell.length_b   1.000
_cell.length_c   1.000
_cell.angle_alpha   90.00
_cell.angle_beta   90.00
_cell.angle_gamma   90.00
#
_symmetry.space_group_name_H-M   'P 1'
#
loop_
_entity.id
_entity.type
_entity.pdbx_description
1 polymer ?
#
loop_
_entity_poly.entity_id
_entity_poly.type
_entity_poly.pdbx_seq_one_letter_code
_entity_poly.pdbx_strand_id
1 'polypeptide(L)'
;NALGVNNILCLSGDSPRVGPAPRSNMNIIDVDSVQMLWILRRMRDEGIYLDGREIRNRPKLFLGAAASPFALDPAMQAIRIRKKVNAGAQFLQTNLVFDPDSLDPWLEQLDKIQLLDKVFILVGISPLKSLSLARYLNEKIPGVTVPERVMKRLADAGDRLAEESIAITAETLVRLRNKKGISGVHIMPLGWEDALPLIIEKAA
;
A
#
# COMPACT_ATOMS: atom_id res chain seq x y z
N ASN A 1 -7.12 2.52 -20.06
CA ASN A 1 -6.83 3.93 -20.37
C ASN A 1 -7.83 4.50 -21.37
N ALA A 2 -8.26 3.73 -22.37
CA ALA A 2 -9.30 4.15 -23.33
C ALA A 2 -10.64 4.53 -22.65
N LEU A 3 -10.91 4.00 -21.47
CA LEU A 3 -12.08 4.35 -20.63
C LEU A 3 -11.80 5.47 -19.64
N GLY A 4 -10.69 6.20 -19.77
CA GLY A 4 -10.29 7.28 -18.86
C GLY A 4 -9.58 6.83 -17.59
N VAL A 5 -9.25 5.55 -17.41
CA VAL A 5 -8.46 5.06 -16.27
C VAL A 5 -6.99 5.38 -16.51
N ASN A 6 -6.45 6.32 -15.74
CA ASN A 6 -5.07 6.79 -15.87
C ASN A 6 -4.18 6.33 -14.71
N ASN A 7 -4.73 6.10 -13.52
CA ASN A 7 -3.97 5.67 -12.35
C ASN A 7 -3.94 4.14 -12.28
N ILE A 8 -2.75 3.56 -12.28
CA ILE A 8 -2.58 2.10 -12.29
C ILE A 8 -1.60 1.69 -11.20
N LEU A 9 -2.06 0.86 -10.26
CA LEU A 9 -1.22 0.18 -9.29
C LEU A 9 -0.72 -1.15 -9.86
N CYS A 10 0.57 -1.25 -10.13
CA CYS A 10 1.19 -2.45 -10.70
C CYS A 10 1.48 -3.48 -9.60
N LEU A 11 0.79 -4.62 -9.67
CA LEU A 11 0.90 -5.71 -8.70
C LEU A 11 1.19 -7.03 -9.42
N SER A 12 2.06 -7.85 -8.84
CA SER A 12 2.28 -9.24 -9.31
C SER A 12 1.24 -10.22 -8.74
N GLY A 13 0.44 -9.78 -7.77
CA GLY A 13 -0.39 -10.67 -6.94
C GLY A 13 0.43 -11.47 -5.93
N ASP A 14 -0.26 -12.24 -5.11
CA ASP A 14 0.38 -13.14 -4.16
C ASP A 14 0.89 -14.40 -4.85
N SER A 15 1.93 -15.01 -4.26
CA SER A 15 2.44 -16.28 -4.78
C SER A 15 1.31 -17.33 -4.81
N PRO A 16 1.17 -18.11 -5.92
CA PRO A 16 0.20 -19.20 -5.99
C PRO A 16 0.35 -20.25 -4.88
N ARG A 17 1.48 -20.24 -4.17
CA ARG A 17 1.75 -21.13 -3.01
C ARG A 17 1.20 -20.61 -1.70
N VAL A 18 0.72 -19.35 -1.65
CA VAL A 18 0.18 -18.69 -0.46
C VAL A 18 -1.32 -18.49 -0.64
N GLY A 19 -2.09 -18.70 0.42
CA GLY A 19 -3.54 -18.48 0.42
C GLY A 19 -4.36 -19.74 0.74
N PRO A 20 -5.68 -19.61 0.75
CA PRO A 20 -6.60 -20.69 1.20
C PRO A 20 -6.64 -21.89 0.25
N ALA A 21 -6.18 -21.75 -0.98
CA ALA A 21 -6.10 -22.82 -1.97
C ALA A 21 -4.76 -22.77 -2.71
N PRO A 22 -3.65 -23.19 -2.09
CA PRO A 22 -2.34 -23.15 -2.73
C PRO A 22 -2.33 -23.99 -4.01
N ARG A 23 -1.92 -23.39 -5.11
CA ARG A 23 -1.76 -24.05 -6.40
C ARG A 23 -0.26 -24.24 -6.70
N SER A 24 0.12 -25.44 -7.18
CA SER A 24 1.50 -25.77 -7.50
C SER A 24 1.99 -25.17 -8.84
N ASN A 25 1.09 -24.69 -9.68
CA ASN A 25 1.42 -24.21 -11.02
C ASN A 25 1.87 -22.76 -10.99
N MET A 26 3.19 -22.52 -11.03
CA MET A 26 3.82 -21.18 -10.98
C MET A 26 3.91 -20.49 -12.36
N ASN A 27 3.51 -21.15 -13.44
CA ASN A 27 3.67 -20.64 -14.81
C ASN A 27 2.54 -19.66 -15.25
N ILE A 28 1.89 -19.00 -14.29
CA ILE A 28 0.76 -18.09 -14.59
C ILE A 28 1.22 -16.61 -14.61
N ILE A 29 2.44 -16.31 -14.14
CA ILE A 29 2.96 -14.94 -14.05
C ILE A 29 3.96 -14.72 -15.19
N ASP A 30 3.53 -13.98 -16.21
CA ASP A 30 4.39 -13.63 -17.35
C ASP A 30 5.34 -12.48 -17.03
N VAL A 31 4.91 -11.53 -16.19
CA VAL A 31 5.68 -10.35 -15.79
C VAL A 31 5.50 -10.04 -14.30
N ASP A 32 6.58 -9.63 -13.64
CA ASP A 32 6.50 -9.10 -12.29
C ASP A 32 6.10 -7.62 -12.28
N SER A 33 5.86 -7.05 -11.09
CA SER A 33 5.42 -5.66 -10.94
C SER A 33 6.47 -4.65 -11.42
N VAL A 34 7.77 -4.96 -11.35
CA VAL A 34 8.85 -4.08 -11.82
C VAL A 34 8.91 -4.09 -13.34
N GLN A 35 8.79 -5.27 -13.94
CA GLN A 35 8.70 -5.42 -15.39
C GLN A 35 7.46 -4.72 -15.95
N MET A 36 6.30 -4.87 -15.28
CA MET A 36 5.05 -4.20 -15.67
C MET A 36 5.20 -2.68 -15.62
N LEU A 37 5.80 -2.13 -14.55
CA LEU A 37 6.10 -0.69 -14.44
C LEU A 37 6.98 -0.22 -15.59
N TRP A 38 8.04 -0.94 -15.90
CA TRP A 38 8.97 -0.61 -16.98
C TRP A 38 8.27 -0.62 -18.36
N ILE A 39 7.46 -1.65 -18.65
CA ILE A 39 6.69 -1.76 -19.89
C ILE A 39 5.74 -0.57 -20.03
N LEU A 40 4.92 -0.30 -18.98
CA LEU A 40 3.94 0.77 -19.02
C LEU A 40 4.60 2.16 -19.08
N ARG A 41 5.74 2.35 -18.44
CA ARG A 41 6.55 3.57 -18.57
C ARG A 41 7.00 3.78 -20.01
N ARG A 42 7.52 2.74 -20.68
CA ARG A 42 7.94 2.84 -22.08
C ARG A 42 6.76 3.18 -23.00
N MET A 43 5.62 2.55 -22.80
CA MET A 43 4.42 2.88 -23.56
C MET A 43 4.02 4.35 -23.40
N ARG A 44 4.11 4.89 -22.18
CA ARG A 44 3.80 6.28 -21.86
C ARG A 44 4.84 7.27 -22.41
N ASP A 45 6.13 7.03 -22.12
CA ASP A 45 7.19 8.01 -22.34
C ASP A 45 7.79 7.90 -23.74
N GLU A 46 7.99 6.67 -24.23
CA GLU A 46 8.63 6.41 -25.53
C GLU A 46 7.58 6.19 -26.64
N GLY A 47 6.37 5.79 -26.30
CA GLY A 47 5.30 5.50 -27.27
C GLY A 47 5.53 4.22 -28.05
N ILE A 48 6.11 3.20 -27.42
CA ILE A 48 6.39 1.90 -28.05
C ILE A 48 5.87 0.73 -27.20
N TYR A 49 5.38 -0.30 -27.86
CA TYR A 49 5.05 -1.58 -27.23
C TYR A 49 6.31 -2.40 -26.89
N LEU A 50 6.13 -3.50 -26.16
CA LEU A 50 7.24 -4.38 -25.79
C LEU A 50 7.96 -4.97 -27.02
N ASP A 51 7.24 -5.25 -28.09
CA ASP A 51 7.75 -5.78 -29.35
C ASP A 51 8.37 -4.71 -30.28
N GLY A 52 8.44 -3.45 -29.84
CA GLY A 52 9.04 -2.34 -30.56
C GLY A 52 8.09 -1.60 -31.51
N ARG A 53 6.85 -2.05 -31.69
CA ARG A 53 5.86 -1.33 -32.51
C ARG A 53 5.49 0.01 -31.88
N GLU A 54 5.30 1.04 -32.71
CA GLU A 54 4.89 2.35 -32.26
C GLU A 54 3.43 2.40 -31.81
N ILE A 55 3.18 3.19 -30.78
CA ILE A 55 1.84 3.48 -30.25
C ILE A 55 1.36 4.80 -30.84
N ARG A 56 0.32 4.76 -31.65
CA ARG A 56 -0.23 5.95 -32.30
C ARG A 56 -0.71 7.00 -31.30
N ASN A 57 -1.41 6.57 -30.23
CA ASN A 57 -1.88 7.43 -29.17
C ASN A 57 -1.27 6.97 -27.84
N ARG A 58 -0.25 7.68 -27.35
CA ARG A 58 0.43 7.34 -26.09
C ARG A 58 -0.54 7.37 -24.91
N PRO A 59 -0.54 6.34 -24.05
CA PRO A 59 -1.39 6.32 -22.88
C PRO A 59 -0.92 7.34 -21.84
N LYS A 60 -1.88 8.01 -21.19
CA LYS A 60 -1.60 8.93 -20.07
C LYS A 60 -1.68 8.15 -18.76
N LEU A 61 -0.55 7.61 -18.29
CA LEU A 61 -0.50 6.73 -17.13
C LEU A 61 0.21 7.40 -15.96
N PHE A 62 -0.42 7.33 -14.77
CA PHE A 62 0.20 7.62 -13.49
C PHE A 62 0.40 6.27 -12.78
N LEU A 63 1.66 5.84 -12.67
CA LEU A 63 2.02 4.48 -12.30
C LEU A 63 2.34 4.36 -10.82
N GLY A 64 1.75 3.38 -10.18
CA GLY A 64 1.96 3.06 -8.77
C GLY A 64 2.53 1.67 -8.54
N ALA A 65 3.07 1.46 -7.35
CA ALA A 65 3.58 0.19 -6.88
C ALA A 65 3.22 -0.08 -5.42
N ALA A 66 3.09 -1.35 -5.06
CA ALA A 66 2.95 -1.74 -3.66
C ALA A 66 4.27 -1.58 -2.91
N ALA A 67 4.19 -1.20 -1.63
CA ALA A 67 5.27 -1.17 -0.67
C ALA A 67 4.91 -1.96 0.59
N SER A 68 5.87 -2.68 1.16
CA SER A 68 5.71 -3.44 2.40
C SER A 68 6.78 -3.00 3.39
N PRO A 69 6.58 -1.88 4.12
CA PRO A 69 7.60 -1.27 4.97
C PRO A 69 8.20 -2.22 6.00
N PHE A 70 7.42 -3.21 6.47
CA PHE A 70 7.77 -4.10 7.58
C PHE A 70 8.15 -5.52 7.17
N ALA A 71 8.12 -5.86 5.88
CA ALA A 71 8.33 -7.24 5.41
C ALA A 71 9.81 -7.70 5.46
N LEU A 72 10.77 -6.77 5.49
CA LEU A 72 12.20 -7.01 5.54
C LEU A 72 12.88 -5.87 6.31
N ASP A 73 14.22 -5.99 6.43
CA ASP A 73 15.07 -4.88 6.88
C ASP A 73 14.74 -3.58 6.11
N PRO A 74 14.63 -2.43 6.79
CA PRO A 74 14.26 -1.15 6.17
C PRO A 74 15.16 -0.73 5.00
N ALA A 75 16.48 -0.98 5.07
CA ALA A 75 17.42 -0.65 4.01
C ALA A 75 17.17 -1.51 2.76
N MET A 76 16.88 -2.80 2.94
CA MET A 76 16.52 -3.69 1.85
C MET A 76 15.19 -3.29 1.20
N GLN A 77 14.21 -2.85 1.98
CA GLN A 77 12.96 -2.31 1.45
C GLN A 77 13.21 -1.03 0.63
N ALA A 78 14.05 -0.12 1.11
CA ALA A 78 14.40 1.09 0.36
C ALA A 78 15.05 0.77 -1.01
N ILE A 79 15.91 -0.25 -1.08
CA ILE A 79 16.50 -0.72 -2.36
C ILE A 79 15.40 -1.26 -3.29
N ARG A 80 14.45 -2.04 -2.78
CA ARG A 80 13.31 -2.54 -3.57
C ARG A 80 12.44 -1.40 -4.11
N ILE A 81 12.17 -0.39 -3.28
CA ILE A 81 11.42 0.79 -3.72
C ILE A 81 12.20 1.55 -4.80
N ARG A 82 13.51 1.74 -4.64
CA ARG A 82 14.36 2.36 -5.68
C ARG A 82 14.24 1.65 -7.03
N LYS A 83 14.22 0.32 -7.05
CA LYS A 83 14.00 -0.44 -8.29
C LYS A 83 12.64 -0.12 -8.93
N LYS A 84 11.57 -0.05 -8.13
CA LYS A 84 10.22 0.28 -8.60
C LYS A 84 10.13 1.72 -9.13
N VAL A 85 10.72 2.68 -8.42
CA VAL A 85 10.78 4.09 -8.86
C VAL A 85 11.57 4.22 -10.16
N ASN A 86 12.73 3.58 -10.25
CA ASN A 86 13.53 3.57 -11.48
C ASN A 86 12.80 2.91 -12.65
N ALA A 87 11.94 1.92 -12.39
CA ALA A 87 11.10 1.30 -13.39
C ALA A 87 9.91 2.15 -13.83
N GLY A 88 9.56 3.22 -13.06
CA GLY A 88 8.52 4.17 -13.46
C GLY A 88 7.42 4.42 -12.44
N ALA A 89 7.53 3.88 -11.21
CA ALA A 89 6.57 4.15 -10.16
C ALA A 89 6.63 5.62 -9.72
N GLN A 90 5.48 6.27 -9.71
CA GLN A 90 5.27 7.67 -9.31
C GLN A 90 4.56 7.77 -7.95
N PHE A 91 3.84 6.72 -7.55
CA PHE A 91 3.29 6.59 -6.21
C PHE A 91 3.46 5.17 -5.65
N LEU A 92 3.40 5.09 -4.33
CA LEU A 92 3.45 3.84 -3.57
C LEU A 92 2.17 3.70 -2.74
N GLN A 93 1.63 2.49 -2.67
CA GLN A 93 0.63 2.13 -1.67
C GLN A 93 1.24 1.10 -0.71
N THR A 94 1.23 1.40 0.60
CA THR A 94 1.77 0.48 1.58
C THR A 94 0.75 -0.59 2.01
N ASN A 95 1.23 -1.65 2.64
CA ASN A 95 0.40 -2.50 3.48
C ASN A 95 -0.20 -1.69 4.64
N LEU A 96 -1.12 -2.31 5.40
CA LEU A 96 -1.78 -1.70 6.54
C LEU A 96 -0.78 -1.28 7.63
N VAL A 97 -0.97 -0.07 8.12
CA VAL A 97 -0.18 0.55 9.18
C VAL A 97 -1.12 1.00 10.29
N PHE A 98 -0.92 0.47 11.49
CA PHE A 98 -1.70 0.82 12.69
C PHE A 98 -0.92 1.70 13.67
N ASP A 99 0.39 1.88 13.42
CA ASP A 99 1.26 2.78 14.16
C ASP A 99 2.11 3.61 13.20
N PRO A 100 1.79 4.89 13.01
CA PRO A 100 2.56 5.78 12.14
C PRO A 100 4.05 5.89 12.49
N ASP A 101 4.42 5.76 13.76
CA ASP A 101 5.83 5.90 14.18
C ASP A 101 6.68 4.69 13.75
N SER A 102 6.05 3.55 13.57
CA SER A 102 6.74 2.35 13.05
C SER A 102 7.28 2.52 11.62
N LEU A 103 6.82 3.55 10.88
CA LEU A 103 7.33 3.88 9.55
C LEU A 103 8.68 4.60 9.57
N ASP A 104 9.08 5.21 10.69
CA ASP A 104 10.25 6.09 10.74
C ASP A 104 11.55 5.42 10.25
N PRO A 105 11.90 4.20 10.64
CA PRO A 105 13.13 3.56 10.16
C PRO A 105 13.12 3.35 8.63
N TRP A 106 11.96 3.06 8.05
CA TRP A 106 11.83 2.89 6.61
C TRP A 106 11.89 4.23 5.85
N LEU A 107 11.20 5.26 6.36
CA LEU A 107 11.23 6.62 5.79
C LEU A 107 12.64 7.22 5.83
N GLU A 108 13.38 7.03 6.93
CA GLU A 108 14.79 7.44 7.02
C GLU A 108 15.68 6.78 5.96
N GLN A 109 15.48 5.50 5.65
CA GLN A 109 16.23 4.85 4.58
C GLN A 109 15.84 5.38 3.19
N LEU A 110 14.56 5.70 2.97
CA LEU A 110 14.14 6.35 1.73
C LEU A 110 14.73 7.76 1.59
N ASP A 111 14.80 8.52 2.67
CA ASP A 111 15.41 9.85 2.71
C ASP A 111 16.91 9.78 2.40
N LYS A 112 17.66 8.89 3.05
CA LYS A 112 19.09 8.65 2.79
C LYS A 112 19.41 8.38 1.32
N ILE A 113 18.51 7.72 0.60
CA ILE A 113 18.68 7.43 -0.84
C ILE A 113 17.91 8.40 -1.75
N GLN A 114 17.45 9.53 -1.19
CA GLN A 114 16.79 10.64 -1.90
C GLN A 114 15.55 10.20 -2.71
N LEU A 115 14.69 9.40 -2.13
CA LEU A 115 13.45 8.93 -2.76
C LEU A 115 12.19 9.64 -2.27
N LEU A 116 12.19 10.26 -1.10
CA LEU A 116 10.98 10.88 -0.52
C LEU A 116 10.39 11.97 -1.41
N ASP A 117 11.24 12.73 -2.11
CA ASP A 117 10.81 13.79 -3.02
C ASP A 117 10.52 13.30 -4.45
N LYS A 118 10.71 12.00 -4.72
CA LYS A 118 10.57 11.42 -6.07
C LYS A 118 9.33 10.58 -6.26
N VAL A 119 8.65 10.24 -5.17
CA VAL A 119 7.50 9.33 -5.22
C VAL A 119 6.49 9.70 -4.15
N PHE A 120 5.21 9.74 -4.50
CA PHE A 120 4.12 9.94 -3.53
C PHE A 120 3.91 8.67 -2.72
N ILE A 121 3.81 8.79 -1.39
CA ILE A 121 3.58 7.66 -0.51
C ILE A 121 2.17 7.74 0.08
N LEU A 122 1.33 6.76 -0.25
CA LEU A 122 0.00 6.55 0.29
C LEU A 122 0.04 5.41 1.31
N VAL A 123 -0.16 5.72 2.58
CA VAL A 123 -0.12 4.74 3.66
C VAL A 123 -1.45 4.02 3.77
N GLY A 124 -1.43 2.69 3.81
CA GLY A 124 -2.60 1.86 4.04
C GLY A 124 -3.07 1.92 5.48
N ILE A 125 -4.33 2.26 5.71
CA ILE A 125 -5.00 2.19 7.02
C ILE A 125 -6.31 1.42 6.92
N SER A 126 -6.78 0.88 8.04
CA SER A 126 -8.02 0.10 8.07
C SER A 126 -8.72 0.23 9.42
N PRO A 127 -10.04 0.42 9.45
CA PRO A 127 -10.80 0.18 10.66
C PRO A 127 -10.87 -1.33 10.97
N LEU A 128 -10.81 -1.66 12.24
CA LEU A 128 -10.83 -3.04 12.72
C LEU A 128 -12.22 -3.39 13.25
N LYS A 129 -13.04 -4.05 12.45
CA LYS A 129 -14.42 -4.40 12.76
C LYS A 129 -14.56 -5.34 13.97
N SER A 130 -13.50 -6.09 14.31
CA SER A 130 -13.50 -7.04 15.43
C SER A 130 -12.09 -7.36 15.91
N LEU A 131 -11.99 -7.84 17.15
CA LEU A 131 -10.72 -8.38 17.68
C LEU A 131 -10.24 -9.62 16.92
N SER A 132 -11.16 -10.43 16.39
CA SER A 132 -10.81 -11.58 15.57
C SER A 132 -10.13 -11.17 14.26
N LEU A 133 -10.59 -10.10 13.61
CA LEU A 133 -9.94 -9.53 12.44
C LEU A 133 -8.54 -9.00 12.79
N ALA A 134 -8.39 -8.29 13.91
CA ALA A 134 -7.09 -7.77 14.35
C ALA A 134 -6.06 -8.90 14.61
N ARG A 135 -6.49 -9.98 15.27
CA ARG A 135 -5.67 -11.19 15.46
C ARG A 135 -5.31 -11.86 14.14
N TYR A 136 -6.30 -12.02 13.25
CA TYR A 136 -6.07 -12.59 11.92
C TYR A 136 -5.01 -11.81 11.13
N LEU A 137 -5.07 -10.48 11.15
CA LEU A 137 -4.07 -9.63 10.49
C LEU A 137 -2.66 -9.87 11.06
N ASN A 138 -2.52 -9.93 12.39
CA ASN A 138 -1.25 -10.21 13.04
C ASN A 138 -0.68 -11.59 12.71
N GLU A 139 -1.54 -12.61 12.64
CA GLU A 139 -1.10 -14.00 12.53
C GLU A 139 -0.94 -14.47 11.10
N LYS A 140 -1.73 -13.94 10.18
CA LYS A 140 -1.87 -14.49 8.83
C LYS A 140 -1.40 -13.56 7.72
N ILE A 141 -1.28 -12.26 7.97
CA ILE A 141 -0.92 -11.31 6.92
C ILE A 141 0.53 -10.84 7.10
N PRO A 142 1.48 -11.34 6.28
CA PRO A 142 2.88 -10.97 6.41
C PRO A 142 3.10 -9.46 6.26
N GLY A 143 3.89 -8.88 7.18
CA GLY A 143 4.22 -7.45 7.16
C GLY A 143 3.10 -6.53 7.63
N VAL A 144 2.06 -7.08 8.28
CA VAL A 144 1.03 -6.30 8.99
C VAL A 144 1.15 -6.59 10.48
N THR A 145 1.19 -5.55 11.29
CA THR A 145 1.24 -5.65 12.75
C THR A 145 0.22 -4.70 13.35
N VAL A 146 -0.73 -5.24 14.12
CA VAL A 146 -1.62 -4.46 14.99
C VAL A 146 -0.96 -4.37 16.36
N PRO A 147 -0.52 -3.19 16.82
CA PRO A 147 0.18 -3.04 18.09
C PRO A 147 -0.67 -3.46 19.30
N GLU A 148 -0.03 -3.96 20.36
CA GLU A 148 -0.69 -4.39 21.58
C GLU A 148 -1.58 -3.28 22.19
N ARG A 149 -1.12 -2.03 22.16
CA ARG A 149 -1.92 -0.88 22.60
C ARG A 149 -3.25 -0.72 21.83
N VAL A 150 -3.26 -1.01 20.52
CA VAL A 150 -4.47 -0.97 19.70
C VAL A 150 -5.37 -2.15 20.04
N MET A 151 -4.80 -3.33 20.17
CA MET A 151 -5.53 -4.53 20.60
C MET A 151 -6.21 -4.32 21.95
N LYS A 152 -5.50 -3.73 22.92
CA LYS A 152 -6.02 -3.45 24.26
C LYS A 152 -7.16 -2.42 24.20
N ARG A 153 -6.97 -1.28 23.50
CA ARG A 153 -8.03 -0.27 23.33
C ARG A 153 -9.32 -0.88 22.77
N LEU A 154 -9.20 -1.73 21.73
CA LEU A 154 -10.36 -2.41 21.15
C LEU A 154 -11.01 -3.40 22.12
N ALA A 155 -10.21 -4.12 22.92
CA ALA A 155 -10.74 -5.06 23.92
C ALA A 155 -11.46 -4.34 25.06
N ASP A 156 -10.87 -3.26 25.57
CA ASP A 156 -11.43 -2.46 26.66
C ASP A 156 -12.74 -1.71 26.26
N ALA A 157 -12.94 -1.48 24.97
CA ALA A 157 -14.12 -0.81 24.44
C ALA A 157 -15.41 -1.66 24.54
N GLY A 158 -15.29 -2.99 24.60
CA GLY A 158 -16.44 -3.89 24.69
C GLY A 158 -17.46 -3.66 23.57
N ASP A 159 -18.71 -3.34 23.95
CA ASP A 159 -19.79 -3.09 22.97
C ASP A 159 -19.57 -1.86 22.10
N ARG A 160 -18.68 -0.95 22.51
CA ARG A 160 -18.31 0.26 21.73
C ARG A 160 -17.08 0.05 20.83
N LEU A 161 -16.70 -1.20 20.55
CA LEU A 161 -15.53 -1.53 19.71
C LEU A 161 -15.58 -0.83 18.34
N ALA A 162 -16.75 -0.73 17.74
CA ALA A 162 -16.93 -0.06 16.45
C ALA A 162 -16.56 1.43 16.51
N GLU A 163 -17.05 2.14 17.51
CA GLU A 163 -16.75 3.55 17.72
C GLU A 163 -15.27 3.80 18.01
N GLU A 164 -14.70 2.93 18.86
CA GLU A 164 -13.28 2.99 19.20
C GLU A 164 -12.37 2.71 17.99
N SER A 165 -12.74 1.74 17.16
CA SER A 165 -12.02 1.43 15.92
C SER A 165 -12.02 2.62 14.94
N ILE A 166 -13.16 3.28 14.77
CA ILE A 166 -13.28 4.50 13.97
C ILE A 166 -12.38 5.59 14.56
N ALA A 167 -12.40 5.77 15.89
CA ALA A 167 -11.57 6.76 16.56
C ALA A 167 -10.07 6.51 16.34
N ILE A 168 -9.59 5.27 16.54
CA ILE A 168 -8.20 4.87 16.33
C ILE A 168 -7.78 5.13 14.87
N THR A 169 -8.66 4.80 13.91
CA THR A 169 -8.35 4.98 12.49
C THR A 169 -8.28 6.47 12.12
N ALA A 170 -9.17 7.29 12.65
CA ALA A 170 -9.16 8.75 12.47
C ALA A 170 -7.90 9.39 13.08
N GLU A 171 -7.53 9.01 14.32
CA GLU A 171 -6.29 9.43 14.98
C GLU A 171 -5.05 9.07 14.14
N THR A 172 -5.02 7.85 13.59
CA THR A 172 -3.95 7.37 12.72
C THR A 172 -3.87 8.21 11.44
N LEU A 173 -5.01 8.54 10.82
CA LEU A 173 -5.08 9.40 9.64
C LEU A 173 -4.52 10.79 9.93
N VAL A 174 -4.95 11.43 11.05
CA VAL A 174 -4.45 12.76 11.44
C VAL A 174 -2.94 12.75 11.66
N ARG A 175 -2.41 11.73 12.34
CA ARG A 175 -0.96 11.59 12.56
C ARG A 175 -0.19 11.42 11.24
N LEU A 176 -0.70 10.63 10.30
CA LEU A 176 -0.11 10.43 8.99
C LEU A 176 -0.14 11.69 8.12
N ARG A 177 -1.21 12.50 8.20
CA ARG A 177 -1.32 13.77 7.49
C ARG A 177 -0.17 14.72 7.81
N ASN A 178 0.32 14.69 9.05
CA ASN A 178 1.40 15.55 9.54
C ASN A 178 2.80 14.90 9.46
N LYS A 179 2.90 13.67 8.93
CA LYS A 179 4.16 12.94 8.90
C LYS A 179 4.95 13.26 7.63
N LYS A 180 6.19 13.74 7.80
CA LYS A 180 7.10 14.07 6.68
C LYS A 180 7.29 12.87 5.76
N GLY A 181 7.21 13.09 4.45
CA GLY A 181 7.40 12.06 3.43
C GLY A 181 6.12 11.27 3.09
N ILE A 182 5.02 11.49 3.82
CA ILE A 182 3.72 10.88 3.51
C ILE A 182 2.89 11.87 2.70
N SER A 183 2.36 11.40 1.56
CA SER A 183 1.56 12.21 0.65
C SER A 183 0.05 12.05 0.86
N GLY A 184 -0.35 10.98 1.55
CA GLY A 184 -1.75 10.68 1.83
C GLY A 184 -1.94 9.28 2.39
N VAL A 185 -3.19 8.88 2.46
CA VAL A 185 -3.59 7.54 2.90
C VAL A 185 -4.48 6.86 1.86
N HIS A 186 -4.50 5.55 1.87
CA HIS A 186 -5.58 4.78 1.28
C HIS A 186 -6.25 3.95 2.39
N ILE A 187 -7.57 3.98 2.44
CA ILE A 187 -8.33 3.29 3.48
C ILE A 187 -8.87 1.98 2.92
N MET A 188 -8.55 0.86 3.56
CA MET A 188 -9.07 -0.46 3.24
C MET A 188 -10.10 -0.87 4.28
N PRO A 189 -11.41 -0.77 3.99
CA PRO A 189 -12.45 -1.01 5.00
C PRO A 189 -12.67 -2.48 5.32
N LEU A 190 -12.17 -3.41 4.49
CA LEU A 190 -12.25 -4.86 4.69
C LEU A 190 -13.68 -5.36 4.95
N GLY A 191 -14.64 -4.90 4.14
CA GLY A 191 -16.06 -5.24 4.27
C GLY A 191 -16.80 -4.40 5.30
N TRP A 192 -16.31 -3.18 5.58
CA TRP A 192 -16.96 -2.23 6.46
C TRP A 192 -16.92 -0.81 5.87
N GLU A 193 -17.44 -0.67 4.66
CA GLU A 193 -17.42 0.57 3.87
C GLU A 193 -18.18 1.71 4.55
N ASP A 194 -19.23 1.41 5.32
CA ASP A 194 -20.02 2.39 6.07
C ASP A 194 -19.19 3.13 7.16
N ALA A 195 -18.05 2.61 7.56
CA ALA A 195 -17.15 3.31 8.48
C ALA A 195 -16.39 4.47 7.83
N LEU A 196 -16.26 4.51 6.50
CA LEU A 196 -15.43 5.51 5.81
C LEU A 196 -15.88 6.95 6.04
N PRO A 197 -17.18 7.31 5.87
CA PRO A 197 -17.64 8.67 6.14
C PRO A 197 -17.37 9.11 7.58
N LEU A 198 -17.60 8.21 8.56
CA LEU A 198 -17.39 8.47 9.97
C LEU A 198 -15.93 8.71 10.34
N ILE A 199 -15.00 7.95 9.70
CA ILE A 199 -13.56 8.14 9.88
C ILE A 199 -13.13 9.49 9.34
N ILE A 200 -13.60 9.86 8.14
CA ILE A 200 -13.25 11.13 7.48
C ILE A 200 -13.78 12.31 8.29
N GLU A 201 -15.04 12.27 8.71
CA GLU A 201 -15.66 13.31 9.55
C GLU A 201 -14.89 13.49 10.87
N LYS A 202 -14.52 12.38 11.52
CA LYS A 202 -13.80 12.42 12.80
C LYS A 202 -12.35 12.90 12.66
N ALA A 203 -11.76 12.80 11.46
CA ALA A 203 -10.39 13.22 11.15
C ALA A 203 -10.30 14.63 10.57
N ALA A 204 -11.44 15.28 10.30
CA ALA A 204 -11.52 16.63 9.75
C ALA A 204 -11.11 17.67 10.79
#